data_2ca4f9f2dec974e79e6bc902e352e440
#
_entry.id   2ca4f9f2dec974e79e6bc902e352e440
#
_cell.length_a   1.000
_cell.length_b   1.000
_cell.length_c   1.000
_cell.angle_alpha   90.00
_cell.angle_beta   90.00
_cell.angle_gamma   90.00
#
_symmetry.space_group_name_H-M   'P 1'
#
loop_
_entity.id
_entity.type
_entity.pdbx_description
1 polymer ?
#
loop_
_entity_poly.entity_id
_entity_poly.type
_entity_poly.pdbx_seq_one_letter_code
_entity_poly.pdbx_strand_id
1 'polypeptide(L)'
;MRHKIAFITTEYVKPHLERVLPQLGMDVAFSIYAYHPFEELGGFFRQIPREVDGVITSGNRFGSAFWHMFPRDRRVVVPMGINDAEVHRLFWRLKQERPELDFQKIYVDFLDELHLSIQSFLTEDHGIPLSVSMDAGREQTPEEFQRGEYRQFQKLLAVWETGQFERIITRYSGLLPMLRQRGVPVSYPFPSIDSIRCACAQARREIEMRQLQDYQAAEIHVNLWMPNPAYTVETLYEQRLLQLQQSLMDYFGSKAEDMLFRRSHFGVDILTDRKTVAQCTREYTVCELSSFLNTRLDFRTFVGYGIGQGIYQARLNAITATRESEVS
;
A
#
# COMPACT_ATOMS: atom_id res chain seq x y z
N MET A 1 12.62 -7.78 14.45
CA MET A 1 13.23 -7.37 13.15
C MET A 1 12.97 -5.89 12.96
N ARG A 2 13.92 -5.09 12.49
CA ARG A 2 13.73 -3.65 12.28
C ARG A 2 12.97 -3.43 10.97
N HIS A 3 11.81 -2.78 11.01
CA HIS A 3 11.03 -2.49 9.81
C HIS A 3 11.78 -1.58 8.85
N LYS A 4 11.59 -1.81 7.56
CA LYS A 4 12.17 -0.99 6.48
C LYS A 4 11.07 -0.17 5.84
N ILE A 5 11.17 1.14 5.91
CA ILE A 5 10.19 2.07 5.34
C ILE A 5 10.85 2.97 4.30
N ALA A 6 10.29 2.99 3.10
CA ALA A 6 10.71 3.88 2.02
C ALA A 6 9.86 5.15 2.01
N PHE A 7 10.50 6.32 1.95
CA PHE A 7 9.83 7.58 1.64
C PHE A 7 9.90 7.87 0.15
N ILE A 8 8.75 8.15 -0.45
CA ILE A 8 8.64 8.68 -1.80
C ILE A 8 8.35 10.19 -1.69
N THR A 9 9.26 10.99 -2.18
CA THR A 9 9.16 12.45 -2.11
C THR A 9 9.73 13.09 -3.38
N THR A 10 9.95 14.41 -3.38
CA THR A 10 10.63 15.13 -4.44
C THR A 10 12.03 15.54 -4.01
N GLU A 11 12.92 15.82 -4.97
CA GLU A 11 14.27 16.33 -4.67
C GLU A 11 14.23 17.61 -3.81
N TYR A 12 13.18 18.40 -3.94
CA TYR A 12 13.01 19.62 -3.15
C TYR A 12 12.76 19.34 -1.66
N VAL A 13 12.03 18.28 -1.33
CA VAL A 13 11.67 17.92 0.06
C VAL A 13 12.67 16.95 0.70
N LYS A 14 13.41 16.19 -0.08
CA LYS A 14 14.37 15.19 0.38
C LYS A 14 15.34 15.73 1.46
N PRO A 15 16.01 16.89 1.31
CA PRO A 15 16.92 17.39 2.36
C PRO A 15 16.21 17.69 3.69
N HIS A 16 14.91 18.03 3.65
CA HIS A 16 14.11 18.22 4.84
C HIS A 16 13.89 16.89 5.57
N LEU A 17 13.54 15.84 4.84
CA LEU A 17 13.38 14.49 5.42
C LEU A 17 14.70 13.95 5.97
N GLU A 18 15.80 14.09 5.24
CA GLU A 18 17.13 13.66 5.68
C GLU A 18 17.54 14.30 7.02
N ARG A 19 17.14 15.54 7.25
CA ARG A 19 17.37 16.26 8.50
C ARG A 19 16.44 15.82 9.63
N VAL A 20 15.17 15.51 9.33
CA VAL A 20 14.13 15.25 10.33
C VAL A 20 14.09 13.79 10.77
N LEU A 21 14.23 12.83 9.84
CA LEU A 21 14.10 11.40 10.14
C LEU A 21 15.04 10.90 11.27
N PRO A 22 16.33 11.32 11.33
CA PRO A 22 17.21 10.94 12.43
C PRO A 22 16.75 11.43 13.80
N GLN A 23 15.99 12.54 13.84
CA GLN A 23 15.49 13.14 15.10
C GLN A 23 14.27 12.41 15.68
N LEU A 24 13.62 11.53 14.91
CA LEU A 24 12.43 10.82 15.37
C LEU A 24 12.72 9.77 16.46
N GLY A 25 13.95 9.26 16.52
CA GLY A 25 14.36 8.23 17.50
C GLY A 25 13.58 6.92 17.36
N MET A 26 13.07 6.63 16.16
CA MET A 26 12.28 5.42 15.88
C MET A 26 13.18 4.25 15.48
N ASP A 27 12.90 3.05 15.98
CA ASP A 27 13.58 1.83 15.57
C ASP A 27 13.05 1.31 14.22
N VAL A 28 13.33 2.08 13.17
CA VAL A 28 12.93 1.82 11.78
C VAL A 28 14.11 2.16 10.86
N ALA A 29 14.33 1.35 9.84
CA ALA A 29 15.28 1.67 8.78
C ALA A 29 14.59 2.49 7.69
N PHE A 30 14.99 3.75 7.51
CA PHE A 30 14.44 4.64 6.51
C PHE A 30 15.29 4.69 5.26
N SER A 31 14.65 4.71 4.10
CA SER A 31 15.25 5.05 2.81
C SER A 31 14.42 6.13 2.11
N ILE A 32 15.06 7.03 1.36
CA ILE A 32 14.37 8.13 0.69
C ILE A 32 14.60 8.01 -0.81
N TYR A 33 13.53 7.98 -1.55
CA TYR A 33 13.48 7.95 -3.01
C TYR A 33 12.90 9.26 -3.51
N ALA A 34 13.67 10.00 -4.26
CA ALA A 34 13.29 11.32 -4.73
C ALA A 34 12.87 11.26 -6.20
N TYR A 35 11.66 11.72 -6.46
CA TYR A 35 11.03 11.80 -7.76
C TYR A 35 11.31 13.14 -8.42
N HIS A 36 11.61 13.12 -9.71
CA HIS A 36 11.72 14.32 -10.53
C HIS A 36 10.39 14.61 -11.24
N PRO A 37 9.96 15.89 -11.31
CA PRO A 37 8.74 16.25 -12.03
C PRO A 37 8.76 15.75 -13.47
N PHE A 38 7.62 15.22 -13.91
CA PHE A 38 7.44 14.68 -15.27
C PHE A 38 8.22 13.39 -15.58
N GLU A 39 8.92 12.83 -14.59
CA GLU A 39 9.56 11.52 -14.72
C GLU A 39 8.51 10.41 -14.91
N GLU A 40 8.88 9.35 -15.63
CA GLU A 40 8.02 8.18 -15.81
C GLU A 40 7.94 7.41 -14.48
N LEU A 41 6.74 7.41 -13.85
CA LEU A 41 6.52 6.84 -12.53
C LEU A 41 6.81 5.33 -12.46
N GLY A 42 6.57 4.61 -13.56
CA GLY A 42 6.79 3.17 -13.56
C GLY A 42 8.26 2.80 -13.40
N GLY A 43 9.15 3.52 -14.07
CA GLY A 43 10.59 3.37 -13.90
C GLY A 43 11.04 3.75 -12.50
N PHE A 44 10.50 4.86 -11.99
CA PHE A 44 10.79 5.33 -10.65
C PHE A 44 10.36 4.34 -9.55
N PHE A 45 9.13 3.85 -9.58
CA PHE A 45 8.64 2.92 -8.56
C PHE A 45 9.37 1.57 -8.56
N ARG A 46 9.91 1.12 -9.70
CA ARG A 46 10.73 -0.11 -9.77
C ARG A 46 12.08 0.01 -9.05
N GLN A 47 12.54 1.23 -8.77
CA GLN A 47 13.77 1.46 -7.99
C GLN A 47 13.57 1.16 -6.50
N ILE A 48 12.32 1.11 -6.02
CA ILE A 48 12.01 0.83 -4.62
C ILE A 48 12.14 -0.67 -4.39
N PRO A 49 13.06 -1.13 -3.52
CA PRO A 49 13.26 -2.55 -3.25
C PRO A 49 11.98 -3.22 -2.76
N ARG A 50 11.76 -4.47 -3.17
CA ARG A 50 10.61 -5.27 -2.71
C ARG A 50 10.69 -5.64 -1.23
N GLU A 51 11.88 -5.57 -0.65
CA GLU A 51 12.18 -5.90 0.74
C GLU A 51 11.80 -4.80 1.74
N VAL A 52 11.27 -3.66 1.28
CA VAL A 52 10.70 -2.66 2.19
C VAL A 52 9.32 -3.11 2.64
N ASP A 53 9.03 -2.96 3.93
CA ASP A 53 7.76 -3.37 4.54
C ASP A 53 6.65 -2.37 4.24
N GLY A 54 7.02 -1.08 4.09
CA GLY A 54 6.06 -0.01 3.84
C GLY A 54 6.65 1.15 3.05
N VAL A 55 5.76 1.93 2.49
CA VAL A 55 6.05 3.13 1.70
C VAL A 55 5.27 4.30 2.27
N ILE A 56 5.94 5.42 2.53
CA ILE A 56 5.30 6.69 2.89
C ILE A 56 5.43 7.62 1.70
N THR A 57 4.31 8.13 1.20
CA THR A 57 4.29 9.01 0.04
C THR A 57 4.03 10.45 0.45
N SER A 58 4.55 11.42 -0.31
CA SER A 58 4.35 12.85 -0.05
C SER A 58 2.93 13.35 -0.32
N GLY A 59 1.98 12.43 -0.57
CA GLY A 59 0.56 12.72 -0.76
C GLY A 59 -0.17 11.53 -1.37
N ASN A 60 -1.51 11.55 -1.33
CA ASN A 60 -2.37 10.46 -1.80
C ASN A 60 -2.22 10.18 -3.30
N ARG A 61 -1.92 11.19 -4.11
CA ARG A 61 -1.74 11.00 -5.56
C ARG A 61 -0.62 10.01 -5.90
N PHE A 62 0.51 10.08 -5.20
CA PHE A 62 1.59 9.08 -5.35
C PHE A 62 1.14 7.71 -4.88
N GLY A 63 0.43 7.65 -3.75
CA GLY A 63 -0.11 6.41 -3.21
C GLY A 63 -1.09 5.73 -4.19
N SER A 64 -2.02 6.49 -4.77
CA SER A 64 -2.96 6.01 -5.80
C SER A 64 -2.24 5.48 -7.04
N ALA A 65 -1.28 6.25 -7.56
CA ALA A 65 -0.49 5.81 -8.73
C ALA A 65 0.31 4.53 -8.44
N PHE A 66 0.88 4.41 -7.23
CA PHE A 66 1.57 3.21 -6.79
C PHE A 66 0.64 1.99 -6.77
N TRP A 67 -0.55 2.11 -6.16
CA TRP A 67 -1.54 1.02 -6.10
C TRP A 67 -2.08 0.64 -7.47
N HIS A 68 -2.26 1.61 -8.36
CA HIS A 68 -2.70 1.33 -9.73
C HIS A 68 -1.67 0.48 -10.49
N MET A 69 -0.39 0.78 -10.31
CA MET A 69 0.69 0.01 -10.95
C MET A 69 0.94 -1.35 -10.32
N PHE A 70 0.76 -1.46 -9.01
CA PHE A 70 1.06 -2.66 -8.24
C PHE A 70 -0.14 -3.14 -7.41
N PRO A 71 -1.28 -3.50 -8.05
CA PRO A 71 -2.51 -3.84 -7.33
C PRO A 71 -2.39 -5.09 -6.45
N ARG A 72 -1.35 -5.91 -6.66
CA ARG A 72 -1.03 -7.10 -5.86
C ARG A 72 0.13 -6.88 -4.90
N ASP A 73 0.64 -5.66 -4.79
CA ASP A 73 1.72 -5.36 -3.87
C ASP A 73 1.20 -5.41 -2.43
N ARG A 74 1.95 -6.09 -1.56
CA ARG A 74 1.57 -6.27 -0.15
C ARG A 74 2.20 -5.23 0.77
N ARG A 75 2.99 -4.31 0.25
CA ARG A 75 3.58 -3.24 1.06
C ARG A 75 2.50 -2.31 1.58
N VAL A 76 2.66 -1.85 2.81
CA VAL A 76 1.81 -0.79 3.37
C VAL A 76 2.14 0.53 2.68
N VAL A 77 1.12 1.29 2.28
CA VAL A 77 1.31 2.62 1.67
C VAL A 77 0.55 3.64 2.49
N VAL A 78 1.30 4.55 3.11
CA VAL A 78 0.75 5.63 3.93
C VAL A 78 1.01 6.97 3.26
N PRO A 79 -0.01 7.70 2.84
CA PRO A 79 0.17 9.04 2.31
C PRO A 79 0.42 10.04 3.44
N MET A 80 1.31 10.97 3.20
CA MET A 80 1.58 12.10 4.08
C MET A 80 1.05 13.37 3.40
N GLY A 81 -0.15 13.79 3.79
CA GLY A 81 -0.79 15.00 3.27
C GLY A 81 -0.24 16.28 3.91
N ILE A 82 -0.66 17.42 3.38
CA ILE A 82 -0.48 18.73 4.01
C ILE A 82 -1.55 18.87 5.10
N ASN A 83 -1.18 19.39 6.26
CA ASN A 83 -2.13 19.73 7.31
C ASN A 83 -2.23 21.23 7.55
N ASP A 84 -3.31 21.64 8.19
CA ASP A 84 -3.64 23.06 8.43
C ASP A 84 -2.56 23.75 9.25
N ALA A 85 -1.98 23.10 10.27
CA ALA A 85 -0.95 23.64 11.12
C ALA A 85 0.34 23.98 10.34
N GLU A 86 0.66 23.23 9.31
CA GLU A 86 1.83 23.47 8.43
C GLU A 86 1.61 24.71 7.56
N VAL A 87 0.39 24.87 7.07
CA VAL A 87 -0.02 26.02 6.27
C VAL A 87 -0.05 27.27 7.14
N HIS A 88 -0.65 27.24 8.33
CA HIS A 88 -0.63 28.34 9.30
C HIS A 88 0.80 28.74 9.67
N ARG A 89 1.68 27.75 9.93
CA ARG A 89 3.10 28.01 10.22
C ARG A 89 3.81 28.67 9.05
N LEU A 90 3.48 28.30 7.80
CA LEU A 90 4.03 28.93 6.62
C LEU A 90 3.58 30.39 6.52
N PHE A 91 2.28 30.69 6.69
CA PHE A 91 1.76 32.07 6.68
C PHE A 91 2.38 32.92 7.79
N TRP A 92 2.48 32.37 8.99
CA TRP A 92 3.14 33.05 10.11
C TRP A 92 4.58 33.40 9.77
N ARG A 93 5.37 32.48 9.22
CA ARG A 93 6.75 32.73 8.82
C ARG A 93 6.84 33.81 7.73
N LEU A 94 5.99 33.72 6.71
CA LEU A 94 5.95 34.73 5.63
C LEU A 94 5.65 36.14 6.17
N LYS A 95 4.75 36.25 7.14
CA LYS A 95 4.42 37.51 7.79
C LYS A 95 5.55 38.05 8.66
N GLN A 96 6.33 37.18 9.31
CA GLN A 96 7.53 37.56 10.06
C GLN A 96 8.67 38.03 9.13
N GLU A 97 8.87 37.36 8.00
CA GLU A 97 9.90 37.72 7.01
C GLU A 97 9.56 39.01 6.28
N ARG A 98 8.28 39.27 6.02
CA ARG A 98 7.77 40.45 5.28
C ARG A 98 6.47 40.94 5.93
N PRO A 99 6.55 41.78 6.96
CA PRO A 99 5.38 42.32 7.69
C PRO A 99 4.36 43.04 6.80
N GLU A 100 4.83 43.65 5.72
CA GLU A 100 4.02 44.40 4.74
C GLU A 100 3.30 43.48 3.73
N LEU A 101 3.58 42.17 3.73
CA LEU A 101 3.01 41.24 2.76
C LEU A 101 1.47 41.17 2.89
N ASP A 102 0.82 41.50 1.78
CA ASP A 102 -0.63 41.46 1.66
C ASP A 102 -1.05 40.01 1.28
N PHE A 103 -1.81 39.35 2.13
CA PHE A 103 -2.30 37.99 1.88
C PHE A 103 -3.27 37.91 0.70
N GLN A 104 -3.93 39.00 0.31
CA GLN A 104 -4.77 39.04 -0.89
C GLN A 104 -3.95 38.92 -2.18
N LYS A 105 -2.65 39.24 -2.12
CA LYS A 105 -1.70 39.06 -3.22
C LYS A 105 -0.93 37.77 -3.20
N ILE A 106 -1.38 36.80 -2.45
CA ILE A 106 -0.83 35.44 -2.43
C ILE A 106 -1.84 34.51 -3.09
N TYR A 107 -1.39 33.76 -4.09
CA TYR A 107 -2.17 32.66 -4.65
C TYR A 107 -1.80 31.35 -3.94
N VAL A 108 -2.82 30.60 -3.50
CA VAL A 108 -2.65 29.30 -2.84
C VAL A 108 -3.45 28.25 -3.60
N ASP A 109 -2.76 27.40 -4.35
CA ASP A 109 -3.39 26.47 -5.29
C ASP A 109 -4.42 25.52 -4.63
N PHE A 110 -4.11 25.01 -3.45
CA PHE A 110 -5.00 24.10 -2.75
C PHE A 110 -6.18 24.78 -2.05
N LEU A 111 -6.06 26.04 -1.64
CA LEU A 111 -7.22 26.81 -1.16
C LEU A 111 -8.15 27.21 -2.31
N ASP A 112 -7.58 27.56 -3.46
CA ASP A 112 -8.34 27.85 -4.68
C ASP A 112 -9.14 26.61 -5.14
N GLU A 113 -8.55 25.43 -5.11
CA GLU A 113 -9.24 24.16 -5.41
C GLU A 113 -10.42 23.86 -4.44
N LEU A 114 -10.33 24.32 -3.20
CA LEU A 114 -11.36 24.16 -2.17
C LEU A 114 -12.33 25.35 -2.10
N HIS A 115 -12.16 26.35 -2.97
CA HIS A 115 -12.92 27.58 -2.97
C HIS A 115 -12.85 28.35 -1.63
N LEU A 116 -11.72 28.26 -0.93
CA LEU A 116 -11.46 28.97 0.32
C LEU A 116 -10.59 30.19 0.09
N SER A 117 -10.95 31.32 0.69
CA SER A 117 -10.05 32.46 0.78
C SER A 117 -8.99 32.22 1.86
N ILE A 118 -7.83 32.88 1.72
CA ILE A 118 -6.79 32.83 2.78
C ILE A 118 -7.34 33.36 4.09
N GLN A 119 -8.15 34.42 4.05
CA GLN A 119 -8.75 35.00 5.26
C GLN A 119 -9.67 34.01 5.94
N SER A 120 -10.60 33.39 5.21
CA SER A 120 -11.50 32.36 5.73
C SER A 120 -10.69 31.21 6.33
N PHE A 121 -9.68 30.70 5.60
CA PHE A 121 -8.81 29.64 6.07
C PHE A 121 -8.08 29.98 7.39
N LEU A 122 -7.66 31.23 7.60
CA LEU A 122 -6.89 31.63 8.78
C LEU A 122 -7.77 31.98 9.99
N THR A 123 -9.06 32.31 9.81
CA THR A 123 -9.91 32.87 10.86
C THR A 123 -11.17 32.05 11.16
N GLU A 124 -11.53 31.12 10.31
CA GLU A 124 -12.73 30.33 10.44
C GLU A 124 -12.41 28.84 10.64
N ASP A 125 -13.32 28.10 11.25
CA ASP A 125 -13.26 26.64 11.33
C ASP A 125 -13.90 26.05 10.06
N HIS A 126 -13.09 25.38 9.22
CA HIS A 126 -13.55 24.81 7.94
C HIS A 126 -14.26 23.48 8.08
N GLY A 127 -14.33 22.92 9.31
CA GLY A 127 -14.99 21.65 9.60
C GLY A 127 -14.29 20.40 9.04
N ILE A 128 -13.55 20.50 7.95
CA ILE A 128 -12.83 19.40 7.31
C ILE A 128 -11.35 19.79 7.12
N PRO A 129 -10.40 19.06 7.75
CA PRO A 129 -8.97 19.33 7.59
C PRO A 129 -8.50 19.24 6.12
N LEU A 130 -7.51 20.04 5.73
CA LEU A 130 -6.91 20.01 4.39
C LEU A 130 -6.44 18.62 3.98
N SER A 131 -5.87 17.86 4.91
CA SER A 131 -5.43 16.49 4.67
C SER A 131 -6.54 15.53 4.22
N VAL A 132 -7.79 15.82 4.56
CA VAL A 132 -8.96 15.03 4.18
C VAL A 132 -9.64 15.57 2.92
N SER A 133 -9.84 16.89 2.84
CA SER A 133 -10.57 17.53 1.73
C SER A 133 -9.85 17.43 0.39
N MET A 134 -8.52 17.44 0.40
CA MET A 134 -7.72 17.47 -0.84
C MET A 134 -7.56 16.12 -1.51
N ASP A 135 -7.80 15.05 -0.78
CA ASP A 135 -7.45 13.70 -1.16
C ASP A 135 -8.67 12.79 -1.41
N ALA A 136 -9.87 13.35 -1.28
CA ALA A 136 -11.11 12.61 -1.47
C ALA A 136 -11.30 12.17 -2.94
N GLY A 137 -10.99 10.92 -3.22
CA GLY A 137 -11.72 10.16 -4.25
C GLY A 137 -11.17 10.19 -5.67
N ARG A 138 -9.89 10.50 -5.94
CA ARG A 138 -9.36 10.33 -7.30
C ARG A 138 -8.28 9.25 -7.33
N GLU A 139 -8.68 8.03 -7.67
CA GLU A 139 -7.74 7.05 -8.20
C GLU A 139 -7.07 7.64 -9.44
N GLN A 140 -5.74 7.66 -9.49
CA GLN A 140 -4.99 8.24 -10.60
C GLN A 140 -4.06 7.19 -11.20
N THR A 141 -4.13 7.06 -12.52
CA THR A 141 -3.12 6.32 -13.25
C THR A 141 -1.79 7.11 -13.25
N PRO A 142 -0.64 6.45 -13.47
CA PRO A 142 0.64 7.15 -13.64
C PRO A 142 0.61 8.24 -14.70
N GLU A 143 -0.08 8.00 -15.81
CA GLU A 143 -0.21 8.96 -16.91
C GLU A 143 -1.09 10.16 -16.53
N GLU A 144 -2.14 9.94 -15.75
CA GLU A 144 -2.98 11.02 -15.22
C GLU A 144 -2.24 11.87 -14.20
N PHE A 145 -1.38 11.22 -13.39
CA PHE A 145 -0.50 11.90 -12.47
C PHE A 145 0.44 12.87 -13.21
N GLN A 146 1.17 12.40 -14.23
CA GLN A 146 2.08 13.23 -15.02
C GLN A 146 1.36 14.37 -15.75
N ARG A 147 0.22 14.05 -16.42
CA ARG A 147 -0.60 15.09 -17.07
C ARG A 147 -1.12 16.12 -16.07
N GLY A 148 -1.45 15.68 -14.85
CA GLY A 148 -1.87 16.54 -13.75
C GLY A 148 -0.76 17.49 -13.30
N GLU A 149 0.48 17.01 -13.16
CA GLU A 149 1.62 17.86 -12.84
C GLU A 149 1.87 18.92 -13.91
N TYR A 150 1.84 18.52 -15.18
CA TYR A 150 2.05 19.46 -16.29
C TYR A 150 0.95 20.51 -16.35
N ARG A 151 -0.32 20.12 -16.23
CA ARG A 151 -1.45 21.06 -16.17
C ARG A 151 -1.31 22.05 -15.02
N GLN A 152 -0.89 21.55 -13.85
CA GLN A 152 -0.70 22.41 -12.68
C GLN A 152 0.44 23.38 -12.88
N PHE A 153 1.55 22.96 -13.47
CA PHE A 153 2.66 23.85 -13.82
C PHE A 153 2.21 24.98 -14.73
N GLN A 154 1.47 24.67 -15.80
CA GLN A 154 0.93 25.67 -16.73
C GLN A 154 -0.08 26.62 -16.03
N LYS A 155 -0.96 26.07 -15.17
CA LYS A 155 -1.91 26.89 -14.38
C LYS A 155 -1.17 27.89 -13.50
N LEU A 156 -0.14 27.45 -12.78
CA LEU A 156 0.61 28.32 -11.87
C LEU A 156 1.38 29.42 -12.62
N LEU A 157 1.92 29.12 -13.80
CA LEU A 157 2.54 30.13 -14.66
C LEU A 157 1.50 31.14 -15.17
N ALA A 158 0.37 30.69 -15.68
CA ALA A 158 -0.70 31.58 -16.16
C ALA A 158 -1.22 32.49 -15.04
N VAL A 159 -1.40 31.97 -13.84
CA VAL A 159 -1.77 32.76 -12.66
C VAL A 159 -0.72 33.83 -12.35
N TRP A 160 0.56 33.46 -12.40
CA TRP A 160 1.64 34.40 -12.17
C TRP A 160 1.69 35.50 -13.23
N GLU A 161 1.49 35.18 -14.50
CA GLU A 161 1.49 36.11 -15.63
C GLU A 161 0.37 37.16 -15.58
N THR A 162 -0.68 36.94 -14.78
CA THR A 162 -1.71 37.97 -14.54
C THR A 162 -1.20 39.19 -13.84
N GLY A 163 -0.05 39.11 -13.16
CA GLY A 163 0.52 40.20 -12.36
C GLY A 163 -0.26 40.56 -11.10
N GLN A 164 -1.30 39.81 -10.76
CA GLN A 164 -2.16 40.07 -9.59
C GLN A 164 -1.54 39.59 -8.27
N PHE A 165 -0.60 38.66 -8.34
CA PHE A 165 -0.03 38.02 -7.16
C PHE A 165 1.46 38.34 -6.99
N GLU A 166 1.88 38.49 -5.75
CA GLU A 166 3.28 38.68 -5.37
C GLU A 166 3.98 37.39 -4.97
N ARG A 167 3.20 36.32 -4.71
CA ARG A 167 3.70 35.01 -4.30
C ARG A 167 2.71 33.89 -4.60
N ILE A 168 3.23 32.72 -4.89
CA ILE A 168 2.44 31.49 -5.01
C ILE A 168 2.81 30.55 -3.87
N ILE A 169 1.82 29.92 -3.25
CA ILE A 169 1.98 28.78 -2.34
C ILE A 169 1.40 27.57 -3.04
N THR A 170 2.17 26.49 -3.17
CA THR A 170 1.73 25.29 -3.85
C THR A 170 2.07 24.03 -3.06
N ARG A 171 1.22 23.02 -3.18
CA ARG A 171 1.47 21.67 -2.66
C ARG A 171 2.38 20.83 -3.58
N TYR A 172 2.62 21.25 -4.78
CA TYR A 172 3.43 20.51 -5.76
C TYR A 172 4.91 20.84 -5.60
N SER A 173 5.53 20.24 -4.58
CA SER A 173 6.93 20.53 -4.22
C SER A 173 7.92 20.30 -5.36
N GLY A 174 7.67 19.37 -6.26
CA GLY A 174 8.50 19.11 -7.43
C GLY A 174 8.55 20.29 -8.42
N LEU A 175 7.48 21.09 -8.50
CA LEU A 175 7.40 22.20 -9.43
C LEU A 175 8.17 23.46 -8.96
N LEU A 176 8.54 23.54 -7.68
CA LEU A 176 9.17 24.73 -7.11
C LEU A 176 10.48 25.15 -7.82
N PRO A 177 11.43 24.24 -8.10
CA PRO A 177 12.66 24.63 -8.81
C PRO A 177 12.37 25.22 -10.18
N MET A 178 11.44 24.65 -10.92
CA MET A 178 11.07 25.11 -12.26
C MET A 178 10.36 26.47 -12.25
N LEU A 179 9.45 26.68 -11.28
CA LEU A 179 8.77 27.97 -11.09
C LEU A 179 9.77 29.06 -10.71
N ARG A 180 10.71 28.75 -9.81
CA ARG A 180 11.78 29.69 -9.41
C ARG A 180 12.69 30.08 -10.58
N GLN A 181 13.04 29.13 -11.46
CA GLN A 181 13.80 29.42 -12.69
C GLN A 181 13.06 30.38 -13.62
N ARG A 182 11.73 30.43 -13.56
CA ARG A 182 10.89 31.40 -14.29
C ARG A 182 10.66 32.72 -13.52
N GLY A 183 11.37 32.90 -12.41
CA GLY A 183 11.25 34.14 -11.61
C GLY A 183 9.99 34.20 -10.72
N VAL A 184 9.27 33.09 -10.55
CA VAL A 184 8.06 33.03 -9.70
C VAL A 184 8.46 32.90 -8.23
N PRO A 185 8.09 33.83 -7.34
CA PRO A 185 8.27 33.71 -5.90
C PRO A 185 7.31 32.64 -5.36
N VAL A 186 7.84 31.44 -5.08
CA VAL A 186 7.02 30.28 -4.70
C VAL A 186 7.45 29.71 -3.35
N SER A 187 6.48 29.29 -2.55
CA SER A 187 6.65 28.67 -1.24
C SER A 187 5.91 27.32 -1.15
N TYR A 188 6.38 26.47 -0.23
CA TYR A 188 5.83 25.15 0.03
C TYR A 188 5.65 24.94 1.54
N PRO A 189 4.50 24.43 2.00
CA PRO A 189 4.29 24.06 3.40
C PRO A 189 4.99 22.73 3.67
N PHE A 190 6.19 22.77 4.24
CA PHE A 190 6.93 21.56 4.59
C PHE A 190 6.22 20.77 5.68
N PRO A 191 6.21 19.42 5.57
CA PRO A 191 5.66 18.57 6.63
C PRO A 191 6.42 18.78 7.94
N SER A 192 5.69 18.86 9.02
CA SER A 192 6.27 19.01 10.36
C SER A 192 6.88 17.71 10.86
N ILE A 193 7.74 17.81 11.88
CA ILE A 193 8.28 16.64 12.58
C ILE A 193 7.13 15.74 13.09
N ASP A 194 6.06 16.34 13.59
CA ASP A 194 4.91 15.60 14.11
C ASP A 194 4.12 14.89 13.02
N SER A 195 3.90 15.54 11.85
CA SER A 195 3.28 14.89 10.69
C SER A 195 4.09 13.71 10.19
N ILE A 196 5.41 13.88 10.08
CA ILE A 196 6.32 12.80 9.67
C ILE A 196 6.29 11.67 10.71
N ARG A 197 6.32 12.00 12.01
CA ARG A 197 6.22 11.01 13.10
C ARG A 197 4.90 10.25 13.06
N CYS A 198 3.79 10.93 12.84
CA CYS A 198 2.46 10.32 12.73
C CYS A 198 2.39 9.35 11.54
N ALA A 199 2.88 9.74 10.37
CA ALA A 199 2.92 8.88 9.19
C ALA A 199 3.80 7.63 9.43
N CYS A 200 4.97 7.78 10.05
CA CYS A 200 5.84 6.66 10.41
C CYS A 200 5.17 5.72 11.43
N ALA A 201 4.49 6.27 12.45
CA ALA A 201 3.80 5.49 13.46
C ALA A 201 2.59 4.75 12.85
N GLN A 202 1.87 5.38 11.92
CA GLN A 202 0.80 4.73 11.18
C GLN A 202 1.34 3.59 10.33
N ALA A 203 2.37 3.83 9.51
CA ALA A 203 2.98 2.82 8.67
C ALA A 203 3.44 1.61 9.49
N ARG A 204 4.12 1.85 10.63
CA ARG A 204 4.55 0.78 11.52
C ARG A 204 3.36 -0.03 12.04
N ARG A 205 2.30 0.61 12.54
CA ARG A 205 1.09 -0.09 13.03
C ARG A 205 0.44 -0.93 11.95
N GLU A 206 0.32 -0.41 10.74
CA GLU A 206 -0.29 -1.14 9.62
C GLU A 206 0.58 -2.33 9.17
N ILE A 207 1.92 -2.19 9.18
CA ILE A 207 2.86 -3.28 8.93
C ILE A 207 2.69 -4.39 10.00
N GLU A 208 2.70 -4.01 11.28
CA GLU A 208 2.53 -4.95 12.39
C GLU A 208 1.17 -5.66 12.33
N MET A 209 0.08 -4.93 12.03
CA MET A 209 -1.25 -5.52 11.84
C MET A 209 -1.29 -6.50 10.66
N ARG A 210 -0.65 -6.16 9.54
CA ARG A 210 -0.58 -7.04 8.37
C ARG A 210 0.21 -8.31 8.67
N GLN A 211 1.35 -8.18 9.38
CA GLN A 211 2.12 -9.33 9.82
C GLN A 211 1.30 -10.25 10.73
N LEU A 212 0.55 -9.70 11.69
CA LEU A 212 -0.36 -10.47 12.53
C LEU A 212 -1.45 -11.18 11.72
N GLN A 213 -1.99 -10.53 10.69
CA GLN A 213 -2.96 -11.14 9.78
C GLN A 213 -2.35 -12.27 8.95
N ASP A 214 -1.11 -12.12 8.51
CA ASP A 214 -0.40 -13.15 7.74
C ASP A 214 -0.18 -14.43 8.55
N TYR A 215 -0.07 -14.34 9.88
CA TYR A 215 0.03 -15.48 10.80
C TYR A 215 -1.33 -16.03 11.26
N GLN A 216 -2.47 -15.58 10.72
CA GLN A 216 -3.75 -16.21 11.01
C GLN A 216 -3.73 -17.69 10.64
N ALA A 217 -4.31 -18.52 11.51
CA ALA A 217 -4.43 -19.96 11.27
C ALA A 217 -5.18 -20.21 9.96
N ALA A 218 -4.62 -21.09 9.15
CA ALA A 218 -5.24 -21.59 7.94
C ALA A 218 -5.13 -23.10 7.85
N GLU A 219 -6.08 -23.73 7.17
CA GLU A 219 -6.05 -25.17 6.88
C GLU A 219 -6.35 -25.38 5.40
N ILE A 220 -5.58 -26.27 4.78
CA ILE A 220 -5.84 -26.77 3.44
C ILE A 220 -6.38 -28.19 3.62
N HIS A 221 -7.60 -28.42 3.18
CA HIS A 221 -8.26 -29.73 3.24
C HIS A 221 -8.28 -30.33 1.84
N VAL A 222 -7.66 -31.48 1.67
CA VAL A 222 -7.57 -32.18 0.37
C VAL A 222 -8.21 -33.53 0.47
N ASN A 223 -9.36 -33.74 -0.19
CA ASN A 223 -10.08 -35.00 -0.25
C ASN A 223 -9.76 -35.75 -1.53
N LEU A 224 -9.73 -37.09 -1.38
CA LEU A 224 -9.74 -38.02 -2.51
C LEU A 224 -11.18 -38.22 -3.02
N TRP A 225 -11.36 -38.10 -4.33
CA TRP A 225 -12.63 -38.50 -4.93
C TRP A 225 -12.74 -40.04 -4.99
N MET A 226 -13.81 -40.57 -4.44
CA MET A 226 -14.11 -42.01 -4.39
C MET A 226 -15.49 -42.24 -5.00
N PRO A 227 -15.60 -42.87 -6.16
CA PRO A 227 -16.87 -43.06 -6.84
C PRO A 227 -17.84 -43.93 -6.04
N ASN A 228 -17.32 -44.85 -5.21
CA ASN A 228 -18.13 -45.65 -4.29
C ASN A 228 -17.26 -46.15 -3.12
N PRO A 229 -17.29 -45.50 -1.96
CA PRO A 229 -16.47 -45.85 -0.80
C PRO A 229 -16.72 -47.30 -0.29
N ALA A 230 -17.95 -47.83 -0.48
CA ALA A 230 -18.32 -49.15 0.01
C ALA A 230 -17.67 -50.31 -0.78
N TYR A 231 -17.17 -50.03 -1.98
CA TYR A 231 -16.55 -51.06 -2.84
C TYR A 231 -15.06 -50.84 -3.11
N THR A 232 -14.47 -49.79 -2.47
CA THR A 232 -13.05 -49.52 -2.66
C THR A 232 -12.24 -50.45 -1.77
N VAL A 233 -11.32 -51.23 -2.38
CA VAL A 233 -10.40 -52.08 -1.63
C VAL A 233 -9.51 -51.21 -0.76
N GLU A 234 -9.44 -51.51 0.53
CA GLU A 234 -8.67 -50.74 1.53
C GLU A 234 -7.22 -50.47 1.08
N THR A 235 -6.60 -51.48 0.44
CA THR A 235 -5.25 -51.37 -0.10
C THR A 235 -5.12 -50.27 -1.20
N LEU A 236 -6.10 -50.12 -2.07
CA LEU A 236 -6.10 -49.10 -3.12
C LEU A 236 -6.29 -47.69 -2.52
N TYR A 237 -7.12 -47.59 -1.49
CA TYR A 237 -7.32 -46.36 -0.77
C TYR A 237 -6.01 -45.88 -0.10
N GLU A 238 -5.35 -46.77 0.63
CA GLU A 238 -4.07 -46.46 1.28
C GLU A 238 -2.97 -46.07 0.29
N GLN A 239 -2.89 -46.72 -0.85
CA GLN A 239 -1.94 -46.39 -1.93
C GLN A 239 -2.19 -45.00 -2.46
N ARG A 240 -3.44 -44.61 -2.77
CA ARG A 240 -3.80 -43.27 -3.25
C ARG A 240 -3.53 -42.20 -2.19
N LEU A 241 -3.80 -42.50 -0.93
CA LEU A 241 -3.51 -41.56 0.16
C LEU A 241 -2.01 -41.32 0.33
N LEU A 242 -1.18 -42.34 0.17
CA LEU A 242 0.28 -42.22 0.17
C LEU A 242 0.78 -41.38 -1.04
N GLN A 243 0.25 -41.64 -2.24
CA GLN A 243 0.57 -40.87 -3.43
C GLN A 243 0.18 -39.39 -3.29
N LEU A 244 -1.01 -39.12 -2.72
CA LEU A 244 -1.45 -37.76 -2.41
C LEU A 244 -0.50 -37.11 -1.42
N GLN A 245 -0.18 -37.76 -0.33
CA GLN A 245 0.73 -37.19 0.68
C GLN A 245 2.11 -36.89 0.12
N GLN A 246 2.68 -37.76 -0.70
CA GLN A 246 3.95 -37.56 -1.37
C GLN A 246 3.87 -36.37 -2.34
N SER A 247 2.81 -36.27 -3.13
CA SER A 247 2.61 -35.17 -4.07
C SER A 247 2.45 -33.82 -3.36
N LEU A 248 1.80 -33.80 -2.19
CA LEU A 248 1.68 -32.59 -1.37
C LEU A 248 3.05 -32.18 -0.80
N MET A 249 3.86 -33.13 -0.34
CA MET A 249 5.22 -32.85 0.13
C MET A 249 6.09 -32.32 -1.01
N ASP A 250 6.00 -32.89 -2.22
CA ASP A 250 6.72 -32.44 -3.40
C ASP A 250 6.31 -31.00 -3.82
N TYR A 251 5.02 -30.68 -3.71
CA TYR A 251 4.49 -29.36 -4.03
C TYR A 251 5.01 -28.28 -3.09
N PHE A 252 4.95 -28.53 -1.79
CA PHE A 252 5.38 -27.56 -0.79
C PHE A 252 6.91 -27.49 -0.62
N GLY A 253 7.63 -28.57 -0.94
CA GLY A 253 9.09 -28.61 -0.84
C GLY A 253 9.59 -28.24 0.56
N SER A 254 10.55 -27.31 0.64
CA SER A 254 11.09 -26.83 1.92
C SER A 254 10.05 -26.13 2.82
N LYS A 255 8.96 -25.61 2.28
CA LYS A 255 7.87 -25.00 3.08
C LYS A 255 7.09 -26.03 3.89
N ALA A 256 7.15 -27.31 3.52
CA ALA A 256 6.48 -28.38 4.25
C ALA A 256 7.00 -28.55 5.70
N GLU A 257 8.22 -28.09 5.99
CA GLU A 257 8.81 -28.14 7.33
C GLU A 257 8.06 -27.26 8.35
N ASP A 258 7.43 -26.19 7.88
CA ASP A 258 6.66 -25.24 8.71
C ASP A 258 5.15 -25.61 8.75
N MET A 259 4.75 -26.77 8.22
CA MET A 259 3.36 -27.18 8.12
C MET A 259 3.09 -28.48 8.87
N LEU A 260 1.89 -28.60 9.42
CA LEU A 260 1.46 -29.86 10.04
C LEU A 260 0.53 -30.62 9.10
N PHE A 261 1.03 -31.73 8.57
CA PHE A 261 0.26 -32.69 7.77
C PHE A 261 -0.42 -33.73 8.67
N ARG A 262 -1.71 -33.87 8.50
CA ARG A 262 -2.50 -34.85 9.22
C ARG A 262 -3.39 -35.64 8.26
N ARG A 263 -3.36 -36.96 8.35
CA ARG A 263 -4.35 -37.80 7.64
C ARG A 263 -5.74 -37.56 8.20
N SER A 264 -6.69 -37.31 7.34
CA SER A 264 -8.11 -37.29 7.62
C SER A 264 -8.77 -38.60 7.10
N HIS A 265 -10.06 -38.76 7.35
CA HIS A 265 -10.76 -39.99 6.94
C HIS A 265 -10.82 -40.17 5.41
N PHE A 266 -10.81 -39.08 4.64
CA PHE A 266 -10.91 -39.11 3.18
C PHE A 266 -9.77 -38.40 2.45
N GLY A 267 -8.71 -38.02 3.14
CA GLY A 267 -7.63 -37.28 2.52
C GLY A 267 -6.54 -36.78 3.48
N VAL A 268 -6.08 -35.57 3.26
CA VAL A 268 -5.01 -34.94 4.03
C VAL A 268 -5.42 -33.50 4.43
N ASP A 269 -5.29 -33.21 5.72
CA ASP A 269 -5.43 -31.89 6.29
C ASP A 269 -4.02 -31.29 6.45
N ILE A 270 -3.82 -30.03 6.05
CA ILE A 270 -2.56 -29.32 6.20
C ILE A 270 -2.82 -28.05 7.00
N LEU A 271 -2.38 -28.02 8.25
CA LEU A 271 -2.42 -26.81 9.05
C LEU A 271 -1.23 -25.91 8.68
N THR A 272 -1.53 -24.68 8.40
CA THR A 272 -0.58 -23.66 7.93
C THR A 272 -1.03 -22.25 8.35
N ASP A 273 -0.53 -21.22 7.68
CA ASP A 273 -0.93 -19.83 7.88
C ASP A 273 -1.63 -19.23 6.64
N ARG A 274 -2.25 -18.07 6.85
CA ARG A 274 -2.94 -17.32 5.81
C ARG A 274 -2.02 -16.94 4.65
N LYS A 275 -0.76 -16.58 4.94
CA LYS A 275 0.22 -16.19 3.93
C LYS A 275 0.50 -17.32 2.94
N THR A 276 0.63 -18.54 3.45
CA THR A 276 0.80 -19.74 2.63
C THR A 276 -0.39 -19.98 1.73
N VAL A 277 -1.62 -19.88 2.27
CA VAL A 277 -2.85 -20.00 1.46
C VAL A 277 -2.89 -18.93 0.37
N ALA A 278 -2.60 -17.67 0.68
CA ALA A 278 -2.55 -16.60 -0.30
C ALA A 278 -1.54 -16.89 -1.43
N GLN A 279 -0.37 -17.45 -1.10
CA GLN A 279 0.63 -17.83 -2.09
C GLN A 279 0.17 -18.99 -3.00
N CYS A 280 -0.46 -20.03 -2.42
CA CYS A 280 -0.96 -21.19 -3.16
C CYS A 280 -2.16 -20.86 -4.06
N THR A 281 -2.82 -19.73 -3.81
CA THR A 281 -4.03 -19.32 -4.51
C THR A 281 -3.85 -18.05 -5.35
N ARG A 282 -2.62 -17.55 -5.50
CA ARG A 282 -2.33 -16.26 -6.13
C ARG A 282 -3.27 -15.17 -5.61
N GLU A 283 -3.21 -14.92 -4.31
CA GLU A 283 -4.10 -13.98 -3.63
C GLU A 283 -5.59 -14.31 -3.84
N TYR A 284 -5.94 -15.59 -3.63
CA TYR A 284 -7.32 -16.12 -3.67
C TYR A 284 -8.00 -16.12 -5.06
N THR A 285 -7.22 -16.07 -6.14
CA THR A 285 -7.76 -16.01 -7.52
C THR A 285 -7.70 -17.33 -8.27
N VAL A 286 -6.75 -18.21 -7.94
CA VAL A 286 -6.51 -19.49 -8.64
C VAL A 286 -6.09 -20.56 -7.65
N CYS A 287 -6.53 -21.80 -7.84
CA CYS A 287 -6.06 -22.95 -7.08
C CYS A 287 -4.88 -23.64 -7.78
N GLU A 288 -3.65 -23.17 -7.53
CA GLU A 288 -2.44 -23.78 -8.13
C GLU A 288 -2.22 -25.21 -7.66
N LEU A 289 -2.51 -25.50 -6.39
CA LEU A 289 -2.40 -26.85 -5.83
C LEU A 289 -3.29 -27.86 -6.56
N SER A 290 -4.55 -27.50 -6.83
CA SER A 290 -5.46 -28.38 -7.59
C SER A 290 -4.93 -28.66 -8.99
N SER A 291 -4.42 -27.64 -9.68
CA SER A 291 -3.81 -27.81 -11.00
C SER A 291 -2.59 -28.74 -10.97
N PHE A 292 -1.74 -28.57 -9.96
CA PHE A 292 -0.57 -29.45 -9.77
C PHE A 292 -0.99 -30.91 -9.51
N LEU A 293 -1.92 -31.13 -8.58
CA LEU A 293 -2.40 -32.48 -8.24
C LEU A 293 -3.05 -33.19 -9.41
N ASN A 294 -3.84 -32.46 -10.22
CA ASN A 294 -4.49 -33.01 -11.42
C ASN A 294 -3.51 -33.45 -12.52
N THR A 295 -2.29 -32.89 -12.55
CA THR A 295 -1.24 -33.31 -13.49
C THR A 295 -0.40 -34.46 -12.96
N ARG A 296 -0.37 -34.67 -11.64
CA ARG A 296 0.52 -35.60 -10.99
C ARG A 296 -0.17 -36.94 -10.59
N LEU A 297 -1.47 -36.85 -10.30
CA LEU A 297 -2.26 -37.98 -9.82
C LEU A 297 -3.18 -38.53 -10.94
N ASP A 298 -3.39 -39.83 -10.94
CA ASP A 298 -4.32 -40.56 -11.83
C ASP A 298 -5.74 -40.65 -11.29
N PHE A 299 -6.00 -39.97 -10.16
CA PHE A 299 -7.31 -39.88 -9.51
C PHE A 299 -7.65 -38.44 -9.15
N ARG A 300 -8.94 -38.17 -9.07
CA ARG A 300 -9.46 -36.82 -8.79
C ARG A 300 -9.33 -36.46 -7.32
N THR A 301 -8.99 -35.21 -7.04
CA THR A 301 -8.93 -34.62 -5.70
C THR A 301 -9.72 -33.34 -5.62
N PHE A 302 -10.23 -33.00 -4.43
CA PHE A 302 -10.90 -31.75 -4.13
C PHE A 302 -10.09 -31.02 -3.08
N VAL A 303 -9.88 -29.71 -3.30
CA VAL A 303 -9.07 -28.84 -2.44
C VAL A 303 -9.92 -27.73 -1.90
N GLY A 304 -9.97 -27.60 -0.58
CA GLY A 304 -10.62 -26.49 0.12
C GLY A 304 -9.62 -25.75 0.99
N TYR A 305 -9.69 -24.43 0.96
CA TYR A 305 -8.88 -23.54 1.79
C TYR A 305 -9.75 -22.86 2.83
N GLY A 306 -9.29 -22.87 4.08
CA GLY A 306 -9.96 -22.19 5.19
C GLY A 306 -9.01 -21.30 5.96
N ILE A 307 -9.43 -20.09 6.25
CA ILE A 307 -8.74 -19.13 7.11
C ILE A 307 -9.67 -18.82 8.28
N GLY A 308 -9.14 -18.71 9.49
CA GLY A 308 -9.93 -18.44 10.68
C GLY A 308 -9.15 -17.69 11.76
N GLN A 309 -9.88 -17.19 12.76
CA GLN A 309 -9.25 -16.59 13.96
C GLN A 309 -8.52 -17.63 14.83
N GLY A 310 -8.79 -18.93 14.58
CA GLY A 310 -8.13 -20.04 15.23
C GLY A 310 -8.24 -21.30 14.37
N ILE A 311 -7.49 -22.34 14.76
CA ILE A 311 -7.38 -23.62 14.03
C ILE A 311 -8.76 -24.26 13.76
N TYR A 312 -9.66 -24.22 14.74
CA TYR A 312 -10.99 -24.81 14.59
C TYR A 312 -11.82 -24.12 13.49
N GLN A 313 -11.83 -22.79 13.47
CA GLN A 313 -12.54 -22.03 12.47
C GLN A 313 -11.91 -22.20 11.07
N ALA A 314 -10.58 -22.19 10.98
CA ALA A 314 -9.86 -22.45 9.74
C ALA A 314 -10.25 -23.82 9.14
N ARG A 315 -10.29 -24.85 9.98
CA ARG A 315 -10.70 -26.20 9.59
C ARG A 315 -12.13 -26.26 9.07
N LEU A 316 -13.09 -25.67 9.80
CA LEU A 316 -14.49 -25.68 9.36
C LEU A 316 -14.64 -25.00 7.99
N ASN A 317 -13.97 -23.88 7.80
CA ASN A 317 -13.98 -23.14 6.53
C ASN A 317 -13.35 -23.97 5.39
N ALA A 318 -12.23 -24.67 5.64
CA ALA A 318 -11.58 -25.53 4.66
C ALA A 318 -12.48 -26.71 4.24
N ILE A 319 -13.10 -27.39 5.19
CA ILE A 319 -14.03 -28.49 4.93
C ILE A 319 -15.23 -28.00 4.12
N THR A 320 -15.80 -26.85 4.46
CA THR A 320 -16.93 -26.26 3.72
C THR A 320 -16.54 -25.96 2.28
N ALA A 321 -15.40 -25.32 2.06
CA ALA A 321 -14.89 -25.01 0.72
C ALA A 321 -14.62 -26.29 -0.11
N THR A 322 -14.12 -27.36 0.51
CA THR A 322 -13.92 -28.63 -0.18
C THR A 322 -15.26 -29.25 -0.64
N ARG A 323 -16.29 -29.23 0.20
CA ARG A 323 -17.64 -29.73 -0.16
C ARG A 323 -18.26 -28.91 -1.31
N GLU A 324 -18.07 -27.60 -1.33
CA GLU A 324 -18.52 -26.77 -2.45
C GLU A 324 -17.82 -27.14 -3.76
N SER A 325 -16.53 -27.45 -3.70
CA SER A 325 -15.77 -27.91 -4.88
C SER A 325 -16.12 -29.32 -5.35
N GLU A 326 -16.69 -30.16 -4.48
CA GLU A 326 -17.20 -31.51 -4.86
C GLU A 326 -18.48 -31.43 -5.70
N VAL A 327 -19.27 -30.39 -5.52
CA VAL A 327 -20.58 -30.18 -6.17
C VAL A 327 -20.47 -29.38 -7.47
N SER A 328 -19.38 -28.66 -7.66
CA SER A 328 -19.11 -27.85 -8.84
C SER A 328 -18.44 -28.64 -9.96
#